data_0893948743319519cbb335a078ab626b
#
_entry.id   0893948743319519cbb335a078ab626b
#
_cell.length_a   1.000
_cell.length_b   1.000
_cell.length_c   1.000
_cell.angle_alpha   90.00
_cell.angle_beta   90.00
_cell.angle_gamma   90.00
#
_symmetry.space_group_name_H-M   'P 1'
#
loop_
_entity.id
_entity.type
_entity.pdbx_description
1 polymer ?
#
loop_
_entity_poly.entity_id
_entity_poly.type
_entity_poly.pdbx_seq_one_letter_code
_entity_poly.pdbx_strand_id
1 'polypeptide(L)'
;GKISFRPSGSGWAFTAGVRYGRSVRKADVSQQTYPKPFYHPFRSGAVYLPFGYHGPIAGQFASTQMNARETHLVLDFQVGKDVGLGLVGGSSQIDVGLRFAQFNNQSNIILASDPDWHRHYKYVNFSSVFPLLNNWKAWGGEGYHNHYANLEARRSFHGIGPSLSWSGSTPFVGNREDGELTFDYGGNFAVLFGRQRAEVSHATKSNYHSIYMGYAQQGLHIQTKSAHATHTRSRSVVVPNVGAMAGVTYRIQNVK
;
A
#
# COMPACT_ATOMS: atom_id res chain seq x y z
N GLY A 1 21.19 11.53 11.93
CA GLY A 1 22.35 12.16 12.55
C GLY A 1 22.47 13.62 12.15
N LYS A 2 23.08 14.43 13.03
CA LYS A 2 23.34 15.85 12.82
C LYS A 2 24.76 16.14 13.30
N ILE A 3 25.54 16.88 12.52
CA ILE A 3 26.88 17.36 12.88
C ILE A 3 26.83 18.88 12.79
N SER A 4 27.35 19.55 13.82
CA SER A 4 27.44 21.01 13.86
C SER A 4 28.87 21.44 14.15
N PHE A 5 29.34 22.42 13.41
CA PHE A 5 30.65 23.03 13.58
C PHE A 5 30.49 24.52 13.88
N ARG A 6 31.12 24.98 14.95
CA ARG A 6 31.17 26.41 15.32
C ARG A 6 32.61 26.88 15.31
N PRO A 7 32.99 27.81 14.42
CA PRO A 7 34.31 28.43 14.46
C PRO A 7 34.51 29.21 15.75
N SER A 8 35.70 29.11 16.32
CA SER A 8 36.08 29.86 17.51
C SER A 8 35.90 31.38 17.31
N GLY A 9 35.24 32.08 18.23
CA GLY A 9 34.98 33.52 18.13
C GLY A 9 33.86 33.90 17.16
N SER A 10 33.18 32.94 16.53
CA SER A 10 32.07 33.18 15.63
C SER A 10 30.73 32.86 16.29
N GLY A 11 29.75 33.73 16.14
CA GLY A 11 28.37 33.43 16.53
C GLY A 11 27.61 32.52 15.56
N TRP A 12 28.28 32.06 14.48
CA TRP A 12 27.69 31.24 13.47
C TRP A 12 27.93 29.73 13.69
N ALA A 13 26.98 28.91 13.34
CA ALA A 13 27.08 27.46 13.36
C ALA A 13 26.78 26.90 11.96
N PHE A 14 27.59 25.97 11.50
CA PHE A 14 27.39 25.22 10.27
C PHE A 14 26.86 23.84 10.63
N THR A 15 25.78 23.44 10.03
CA THR A 15 25.10 22.19 10.34
C THR A 15 24.91 21.34 9.10
N ALA A 16 25.31 20.08 9.18
CA ALA A 16 24.96 19.05 8.21
C ALA A 16 24.12 17.98 8.91
N GLY A 17 23.00 17.63 8.32
CA GLY A 17 22.06 16.65 8.87
C GLY A 17 21.69 15.58 7.86
N VAL A 18 21.54 14.34 8.34
CA VAL A 18 20.99 13.23 7.57
C VAL A 18 19.87 12.57 8.35
N ARG A 19 18.74 12.36 7.68
CA ARG A 19 17.63 11.60 8.20
C ARG A 19 17.27 10.53 7.19
N TYR A 20 17.22 9.29 7.64
CA TYR A 20 16.79 8.15 6.87
C TYR A 20 15.69 7.43 7.63
N GLY A 21 14.64 7.07 6.95
CA GLY A 21 13.58 6.27 7.53
C GLY A 21 13.04 5.27 6.53
N ARG A 22 12.54 4.17 7.07
CA ARG A 22 11.89 3.11 6.31
C ARG A 22 10.70 2.61 7.11
N SER A 23 9.56 2.53 6.47
CA SER A 23 8.38 1.87 7.00
C SER A 23 7.92 0.76 6.07
N VAL A 24 7.32 -0.28 6.65
CA VAL A 24 6.71 -1.38 5.92
C VAL A 24 5.36 -1.64 6.56
N ARG A 25 4.32 -1.65 5.75
CA ARG A 25 2.96 -2.00 6.17
C ARG A 25 2.49 -3.20 5.36
N LYS A 26 1.97 -4.19 6.06
CA LYS A 26 1.30 -5.34 5.48
C LYS A 26 -0.14 -5.33 5.97
N ALA A 27 -1.06 -5.58 5.08
CA ALA A 27 -2.47 -5.78 5.40
C ALA A 27 -2.97 -6.97 4.60
N ASP A 28 -3.74 -7.81 5.23
CA ASP A 28 -4.35 -8.99 4.63
C ASP A 28 -5.83 -8.99 5.04
N VAL A 29 -6.69 -9.03 4.04
CA VAL A 29 -8.14 -9.08 4.24
C VAL A 29 -8.67 -10.23 3.41
N SER A 30 -9.30 -11.19 4.05
CA SER A 30 -9.97 -12.29 3.39
C SER A 30 -11.43 -12.33 3.80
N GLN A 31 -12.27 -12.57 2.83
CA GLN A 31 -13.71 -12.74 3.03
C GLN A 31 -14.14 -14.03 2.33
N GLN A 32 -14.86 -14.85 3.06
CA GLN A 32 -15.48 -16.05 2.53
C GLN A 32 -16.98 -15.97 2.81
N THR A 33 -17.76 -16.11 1.74
CA THR A 33 -19.23 -16.23 1.85
C THR A 33 -19.61 -17.69 1.67
N TYR A 34 -20.40 -18.21 2.59
CA TYR A 34 -20.98 -19.53 2.41
C TYR A 34 -22.06 -19.47 1.33
N PRO A 35 -22.08 -20.44 0.41
CA PRO A 35 -23.13 -20.50 -0.58
C PRO A 35 -24.47 -20.71 0.12
N LYS A 36 -25.43 -19.86 -0.19
CA LYS A 36 -26.81 -20.16 0.15
C LYS A 36 -27.22 -21.36 -0.72
N PRO A 37 -27.74 -22.44 -0.14
CA PRO A 37 -28.25 -23.54 -0.93
C PRO A 37 -29.35 -23.01 -1.83
N PHE A 38 -29.12 -23.05 -3.13
CA PHE A 38 -30.14 -22.64 -4.10
C PHE A 38 -31.16 -23.78 -4.17
N TYR A 39 -32.19 -23.71 -3.35
CA TYR A 39 -33.42 -24.46 -3.56
C TYR A 39 -34.18 -23.80 -4.70
N HIS A 40 -34.01 -24.31 -5.91
CA HIS A 40 -35.02 -24.10 -6.93
C HIS A 40 -36.15 -25.07 -6.66
N PRO A 41 -37.35 -24.63 -6.26
CA PRO A 41 -38.53 -25.46 -6.30
C PRO A 41 -38.85 -25.64 -7.77
N PHE A 42 -38.44 -26.76 -8.37
CA PHE A 42 -39.00 -27.17 -9.64
C PHE A 42 -40.49 -27.47 -9.45
N ARG A 43 -41.30 -26.49 -9.82
CA ARG A 43 -42.74 -26.71 -9.98
C ARG A 43 -42.96 -27.57 -11.24
N SER A 44 -43.57 -28.72 -11.04
CA SER A 44 -44.24 -29.61 -11.98
C SER A 44 -43.35 -30.37 -13.00
N GLY A 45 -43.37 -31.66 -12.90
CA GLY A 45 -42.90 -32.61 -13.91
C GLY A 45 -41.45 -33.00 -13.75
N ALA A 46 -40.96 -33.14 -12.56
CA ALA A 46 -39.61 -33.57 -12.29
C ALA A 46 -39.43 -35.03 -12.61
N VAL A 47 -38.69 -35.31 -13.66
CA VAL A 47 -37.91 -36.53 -13.74
C VAL A 47 -36.77 -36.36 -12.75
N TYR A 48 -36.80 -37.08 -11.65
CA TYR A 48 -35.67 -37.24 -10.74
C TYR A 48 -34.53 -37.88 -11.53
N LEU A 49 -33.52 -37.10 -11.89
CA LEU A 49 -32.26 -37.67 -12.33
C LEU A 49 -31.60 -38.30 -11.11
N PRO A 50 -31.22 -39.61 -11.16
CA PRO A 50 -30.63 -40.30 -10.00
C PRO A 50 -29.26 -39.78 -9.59
N PHE A 51 -28.72 -38.82 -10.30
CA PHE A 51 -27.44 -38.19 -10.03
C PHE A 51 -27.64 -36.70 -9.74
N GLY A 52 -28.27 -36.42 -8.60
CA GLY A 52 -28.14 -35.11 -7.99
C GLY A 52 -26.69 -34.91 -7.58
N TYR A 53 -25.84 -34.45 -8.46
CA TYR A 53 -24.57 -33.90 -8.08
C TYR A 53 -24.86 -32.57 -7.37
N HIS A 54 -25.13 -32.67 -6.09
CA HIS A 54 -24.93 -31.57 -5.19
C HIS A 54 -23.42 -31.47 -4.94
N GLY A 55 -22.68 -31.09 -5.95
CA GLY A 55 -21.30 -30.69 -5.75
C GLY A 55 -21.27 -29.60 -4.68
N PRO A 56 -20.28 -29.55 -3.79
CA PRO A 56 -20.18 -28.47 -2.85
C PRO A 56 -20.19 -27.19 -3.65
N ILE A 57 -21.22 -26.37 -3.45
CA ILE A 57 -21.29 -25.06 -4.05
C ILE A 57 -20.09 -24.32 -3.46
N ALA A 58 -19.08 -24.08 -4.27
CA ALA A 58 -17.89 -23.40 -3.80
C ALA A 58 -18.30 -22.04 -3.26
N GLY A 59 -17.97 -21.78 -2.00
CA GLY A 59 -18.25 -20.49 -1.40
C GLY A 59 -17.52 -19.41 -2.17
N GLN A 60 -18.15 -18.26 -2.30
CA GLN A 60 -17.47 -17.09 -2.85
C GLN A 60 -16.32 -16.71 -1.94
N PHE A 61 -15.15 -16.63 -2.51
CA PHE A 61 -13.93 -16.28 -1.81
C PHE A 61 -13.34 -15.01 -2.40
N ALA A 62 -12.92 -14.09 -1.55
CA ALA A 62 -12.14 -12.94 -1.95
C ALA A 62 -11.04 -12.69 -0.93
N SER A 63 -9.82 -12.52 -1.39
CA SER A 63 -8.70 -12.11 -0.56
C SER A 63 -7.97 -10.94 -1.18
N THR A 64 -7.51 -10.03 -0.33
CA THR A 64 -6.70 -8.89 -0.71
C THR A 64 -5.49 -8.86 0.19
N GLN A 65 -4.32 -8.95 -0.41
CA GLN A 65 -3.05 -8.77 0.29
C GLN A 65 -2.42 -7.45 -0.16
N MET A 66 -2.10 -6.61 0.78
CA MET A 66 -1.41 -5.34 0.53
C MET A 66 -0.06 -5.34 1.23
N ASN A 67 0.97 -5.00 0.49
CA ASN A 67 2.29 -4.74 1.01
C ASN A 67 2.73 -3.36 0.55
N ALA A 68 2.90 -2.44 1.50
CA ALA A 68 3.36 -1.09 1.21
C ALA A 68 4.69 -0.83 1.93
N ARG A 69 5.61 -0.22 1.21
CA ARG A 69 6.93 0.16 1.70
C ARG A 69 7.18 1.62 1.37
N GLU A 70 7.62 2.35 2.38
CA GLU A 70 8.03 3.73 2.23
C GLU A 70 9.49 3.88 2.70
N THR A 71 10.27 4.64 1.96
CA THR A 71 11.61 5.04 2.33
C THR A 71 11.79 6.52 2.09
N HIS A 72 12.46 7.20 3.01
CA HIS A 72 12.83 8.59 2.84
C HIS A 72 14.27 8.83 3.25
N LEU A 73 14.91 9.70 2.51
CA LEU A 73 16.22 10.25 2.80
C LEU A 73 16.12 11.77 2.72
N VAL A 74 16.58 12.44 3.77
CA VAL A 74 16.65 13.90 3.82
C VAL A 74 18.05 14.31 4.25
N LEU A 75 18.66 15.20 3.47
CA LEU A 75 19.95 15.80 3.73
C LEU A 75 19.76 17.30 3.91
N ASP A 76 20.22 17.85 5.04
CA ASP A 76 20.13 19.25 5.38
C ASP A 76 21.55 19.84 5.45
N PHE A 77 21.76 21.00 4.83
CA PHE A 77 22.98 21.83 4.94
C PHE A 77 22.53 23.24 5.32
N GLN A 78 22.85 23.64 6.53
CA GLN A 78 22.31 24.87 7.11
C GLN A 78 23.39 25.68 7.80
N VAL A 79 23.20 26.99 7.83
CA VAL A 79 23.98 27.95 8.60
C VAL A 79 23.03 28.65 9.57
N GLY A 80 23.40 28.69 10.81
CA GLY A 80 22.56 29.23 11.86
C GLY A 80 23.29 30.13 12.82
N LYS A 81 22.50 30.86 13.57
CA LYS A 81 22.95 31.75 14.64
C LYS A 81 22.05 31.60 15.86
N ASP A 82 22.65 31.70 17.03
CA ASP A 82 21.89 31.81 18.27
C ASP A 82 21.14 33.14 18.29
N VAL A 83 19.86 33.10 18.54
CA VAL A 83 18.98 34.29 18.53
C VAL A 83 18.45 34.64 19.93
N GLY A 84 18.83 33.87 20.97
CA GLY A 84 18.46 34.16 22.34
C GLY A 84 16.96 34.07 22.65
N LEU A 85 16.14 33.54 21.75
CA LEU A 85 14.68 33.40 21.90
C LEU A 85 14.28 32.10 22.61
N GLY A 86 15.15 31.56 23.47
CA GLY A 86 14.86 30.33 24.21
C GLY A 86 13.74 30.50 25.23
N LEU A 87 12.95 29.48 25.46
CA LEU A 87 11.95 29.44 26.52
C LEU A 87 12.69 29.45 27.87
N VAL A 88 12.27 30.34 28.80
CA VAL A 88 12.73 30.39 30.22
C VAL A 88 14.25 30.20 30.37
N GLY A 89 15.06 31.12 29.82
CA GLY A 89 16.52 31.09 29.97
C GLY A 89 17.27 30.06 29.15
N GLY A 90 16.60 29.38 28.21
CA GLY A 90 17.21 28.45 27.29
C GLY A 90 17.91 29.12 26.12
N SER A 91 18.68 28.35 25.37
CA SER A 91 19.28 28.74 24.10
C SER A 91 18.36 28.41 22.93
N SER A 92 18.37 29.26 21.90
CA SER A 92 17.69 28.91 20.64
C SER A 92 18.50 29.31 19.43
N GLN A 93 18.42 28.51 18.39
CA GLN A 93 19.13 28.70 17.15
C GLN A 93 18.16 28.69 15.97
N ILE A 94 18.32 29.66 15.08
CA ILE A 94 17.66 29.67 13.78
C ILE A 94 18.71 29.29 12.73
N ASP A 95 18.38 28.30 11.91
CA ASP A 95 19.23 27.84 10.83
C ASP A 95 18.50 28.02 9.50
N VAL A 96 19.23 28.52 8.50
CA VAL A 96 18.76 28.69 7.11
C VAL A 96 19.69 27.92 6.20
N GLY A 97 19.16 27.27 5.18
CA GLY A 97 20.00 26.51 4.27
C GLY A 97 19.26 25.80 3.15
N LEU A 98 19.84 24.70 2.71
CA LEU A 98 19.32 23.88 1.64
C LEU A 98 18.99 22.48 2.17
N ARG A 99 17.87 21.95 1.69
CA ARG A 99 17.43 20.58 1.94
C ARG A 99 17.36 19.81 0.63
N PHE A 100 17.95 18.63 0.60
CA PHE A 100 17.70 17.60 -0.38
C PHE A 100 16.76 16.57 0.21
N ALA A 101 15.79 16.13 -0.55
CA ALA A 101 14.90 15.06 -0.10
C ALA A 101 14.59 14.07 -1.21
N GLN A 102 14.59 12.81 -0.83
CA GLN A 102 14.17 11.70 -1.67
C GLN A 102 13.11 10.88 -0.92
N PHE A 103 11.95 10.72 -1.54
CA PHE A 103 10.87 9.89 -1.02
C PHE A 103 10.54 8.80 -2.05
N ASN A 104 10.46 7.56 -1.60
CA ASN A 104 10.04 6.43 -2.42
C ASN A 104 8.92 5.70 -1.69
N ASN A 105 7.82 5.52 -2.38
CA ASN A 105 6.70 4.72 -1.93
C ASN A 105 6.43 3.63 -2.97
N GLN A 106 6.32 2.39 -2.52
CA GLN A 106 5.97 1.24 -3.32
C GLN A 106 4.84 0.49 -2.62
N SER A 107 3.77 0.22 -3.33
CA SER A 107 2.69 -0.62 -2.86
C SER A 107 2.41 -1.72 -3.86
N ASN A 108 2.22 -2.92 -3.35
CA ASN A 108 1.79 -4.09 -4.12
C ASN A 108 0.50 -4.61 -3.50
N ILE A 109 -0.53 -4.76 -4.35
CA ILE A 109 -1.84 -5.25 -3.97
C ILE A 109 -2.12 -6.48 -4.82
N ILE A 110 -2.35 -7.60 -4.16
CA ILE A 110 -2.73 -8.86 -4.77
C ILE A 110 -4.20 -9.11 -4.42
N LEU A 111 -4.99 -9.33 -5.44
CA LEU A 111 -6.40 -9.68 -5.33
C LEU A 111 -6.58 -11.09 -5.87
N ALA A 112 -7.24 -11.94 -5.13
CA ALA A 112 -7.67 -13.25 -5.58
C ALA A 112 -9.15 -13.43 -5.23
N SER A 113 -9.96 -13.89 -6.16
CA SER A 113 -11.37 -14.14 -5.92
C SER A 113 -11.92 -15.25 -6.79
N ASP A 114 -12.84 -16.00 -6.22
CA ASP A 114 -13.68 -17.00 -6.88
C ASP A 114 -15.15 -16.57 -6.71
N PRO A 115 -15.60 -15.56 -7.49
CA PRO A 115 -16.84 -14.88 -7.14
C PRO A 115 -18.10 -15.55 -7.65
N ASP A 116 -18.04 -16.28 -8.76
CA ASP A 116 -19.25 -16.57 -9.51
C ASP A 116 -19.39 -18.02 -9.93
N TRP A 117 -20.46 -18.62 -9.48
CA TRP A 117 -21.03 -19.80 -10.09
C TRP A 117 -22.16 -19.40 -11.03
N HIS A 118 -21.95 -19.49 -12.31
CA HIS A 118 -23.02 -19.36 -13.29
C HIS A 118 -23.44 -20.72 -13.79
N ARG A 119 -24.65 -21.14 -13.47
CA ARG A 119 -25.27 -22.30 -14.09
C ARG A 119 -25.93 -21.85 -15.39
N HIS A 120 -25.31 -22.16 -16.51
CA HIS A 120 -25.93 -22.00 -17.82
C HIS A 120 -26.64 -23.30 -18.20
N TYR A 121 -27.96 -23.32 -18.12
CA TYR A 121 -28.76 -24.44 -18.64
C TYR A 121 -29.06 -24.17 -20.09
N LYS A 122 -28.47 -24.94 -21.00
CA LYS A 122 -28.86 -24.94 -22.40
C LYS A 122 -29.74 -26.14 -22.63
N TYR A 123 -31.03 -25.93 -22.86
CA TYR A 123 -31.94 -26.97 -23.24
C TYR A 123 -31.71 -27.30 -24.74
N VAL A 124 -31.31 -28.52 -25.04
CA VAL A 124 -31.31 -29.02 -26.38
C VAL A 124 -32.51 -29.98 -26.47
N ASN A 125 -33.48 -29.62 -27.28
CA ASN A 125 -34.66 -30.44 -27.50
C ASN A 125 -34.34 -31.45 -28.62
N PHE A 126 -34.13 -32.72 -28.28
CA PHE A 126 -33.87 -33.80 -29.24
C PHE A 126 -35.13 -34.36 -29.85
N SER A 127 -36.32 -33.87 -29.55
CA SER A 127 -37.59 -34.39 -30.06
C SER A 127 -37.75 -34.26 -31.56
N SER A 128 -37.02 -33.37 -32.21
CA SER A 128 -37.04 -33.21 -33.67
C SER A 128 -36.18 -34.24 -34.43
N VAL A 129 -35.25 -34.91 -33.76
CA VAL A 129 -34.31 -35.84 -34.38
C VAL A 129 -34.67 -37.31 -34.08
N PHE A 130 -35.26 -37.58 -32.92
CA PHE A 130 -35.66 -38.91 -32.48
C PHE A 130 -37.00 -38.88 -31.76
N PRO A 131 -38.13 -39.12 -32.45
CA PRO A 131 -39.47 -39.07 -31.85
C PRO A 131 -39.69 -40.04 -30.68
N LEU A 132 -38.93 -41.13 -30.62
CA LEU A 132 -39.00 -42.14 -29.55
C LEU A 132 -38.27 -41.72 -28.25
N LEU A 133 -37.45 -40.68 -28.29
CA LEU A 133 -36.72 -40.14 -27.13
C LEU A 133 -37.38 -38.84 -26.62
N ASN A 134 -38.69 -38.81 -26.62
CA ASN A 134 -39.47 -37.68 -26.12
C ASN A 134 -39.06 -37.36 -24.68
N ASN A 135 -38.36 -36.26 -24.46
CA ASN A 135 -37.96 -35.67 -23.16
C ASN A 135 -36.52 -35.81 -22.70
N TRP A 136 -35.56 -36.09 -23.55
CA TRP A 136 -34.16 -35.98 -23.15
C TRP A 136 -33.68 -34.53 -23.29
N LYS A 137 -33.37 -33.95 -22.17
CA LYS A 137 -32.79 -32.61 -22.10
C LYS A 137 -31.30 -32.74 -21.82
N ALA A 138 -30.47 -32.25 -22.74
CA ALA A 138 -29.04 -32.16 -22.47
C ALA A 138 -28.75 -30.94 -21.58
N TRP A 139 -27.94 -31.15 -20.62
CA TRP A 139 -27.58 -30.12 -19.66
C TRP A 139 -26.33 -29.41 -20.14
N GLY A 140 -26.37 -28.11 -20.20
CA GLY A 140 -25.19 -27.28 -20.40
C GLY A 140 -24.45 -27.02 -19.10
N GLY A 141 -23.16 -26.92 -19.18
CA GLY A 141 -22.21 -26.96 -18.10
C GLY A 141 -22.38 -25.93 -16.97
N GLU A 142 -21.80 -26.28 -15.87
CA GLU A 142 -21.51 -25.38 -14.76
C GLU A 142 -20.20 -24.65 -15.06
N GLY A 143 -20.23 -23.32 -14.96
CA GLY A 143 -19.03 -22.51 -15.13
C GLY A 143 -18.71 -21.77 -13.84
N TYR A 144 -17.46 -21.64 -13.51
CA TYR A 144 -17.00 -20.76 -12.46
C TYR A 144 -15.85 -19.89 -12.97
N HIS A 145 -15.76 -18.69 -12.43
CA HIS A 145 -14.70 -17.77 -12.72
C HIS A 145 -13.79 -17.62 -11.51
N ASN A 146 -12.52 -17.62 -11.79
CA ASN A 146 -11.51 -17.34 -10.82
C ASN A 146 -10.70 -16.16 -11.35
N HIS A 147 -10.60 -15.11 -10.54
CA HIS A 147 -9.94 -13.87 -10.89
C HIS A 147 -8.72 -13.65 -10.01
N TYR A 148 -7.65 -13.29 -10.64
CA TYR A 148 -6.43 -12.87 -9.98
C TYR A 148 -5.99 -11.53 -10.56
N ALA A 149 -5.64 -10.59 -9.68
CA ALA A 149 -5.10 -9.31 -10.09
C ALA A 149 -3.91 -8.94 -9.21
N ASN A 150 -2.87 -8.41 -9.84
CA ASN A 150 -1.72 -7.83 -9.17
C ASN A 150 -1.60 -6.37 -9.62
N LEU A 151 -1.65 -5.45 -8.66
CA LEU A 151 -1.48 -4.03 -8.87
C LEU A 151 -0.22 -3.58 -8.14
N GLU A 152 0.76 -3.11 -8.87
CA GLU A 152 1.97 -2.50 -8.33
C GLU A 152 1.96 -1.01 -8.62
N ALA A 153 2.09 -0.20 -7.58
CA ALA A 153 2.21 1.24 -7.68
C ALA A 153 3.52 1.69 -7.04
N ARG A 154 4.32 2.44 -7.80
CA ARG A 154 5.57 3.04 -7.36
C ARG A 154 5.50 4.54 -7.52
N ARG A 155 5.90 5.27 -6.50
CA ARG A 155 5.98 6.72 -6.53
C ARG A 155 7.32 7.15 -5.96
N SER A 156 8.05 7.94 -6.71
CA SER A 156 9.31 8.53 -6.27
C SER A 156 9.27 10.04 -6.42
N PHE A 157 9.94 10.71 -5.51
CA PHE A 157 10.17 12.15 -5.53
C PHE A 157 11.63 12.42 -5.21
N HIS A 158 12.25 13.31 -5.95
CA HIS A 158 13.57 13.85 -5.70
C HIS A 158 13.49 15.36 -5.81
N GLY A 159 13.90 16.06 -4.78
CA GLY A 159 13.80 17.52 -4.75
C GLY A 159 14.89 18.18 -3.91
N ILE A 160 15.10 19.44 -4.20
CA ILE A 160 15.96 20.34 -3.46
C ILE A 160 15.22 21.65 -3.22
N GLY A 161 15.52 22.33 -2.12
CA GLY A 161 14.96 23.65 -1.88
C GLY A 161 15.45 24.32 -0.62
N PRO A 162 15.08 25.59 -0.43
CA PRO A 162 15.41 26.32 0.76
C PRO A 162 14.76 25.69 1.99
N SER A 163 15.48 25.74 3.10
CA SER A 163 15.03 25.23 4.40
C SER A 163 15.29 26.24 5.50
N LEU A 164 14.37 26.29 6.44
CA LEU A 164 14.44 27.06 7.67
C LEU A 164 14.21 26.10 8.84
N SER A 165 15.05 26.14 9.84
CA SER A 165 14.80 25.43 11.09
C SER A 165 15.02 26.33 12.30
N TRP A 166 14.24 26.06 13.33
CA TRP A 166 14.36 26.65 14.63
C TRP A 166 14.44 25.54 15.65
N SER A 167 15.44 25.62 16.52
CA SER A 167 15.64 24.65 17.60
C SER A 167 16.01 25.36 18.87
N GLY A 168 15.51 24.87 19.98
CA GLY A 168 15.79 25.39 21.30
C GLY A 168 16.01 24.30 22.32
N SER A 169 16.70 24.60 23.37
CA SER A 169 16.96 23.75 24.52
C SER A 169 16.81 24.56 25.80
N THR A 170 15.98 24.08 26.71
CA THR A 170 15.70 24.72 27.97
C THR A 170 16.01 23.77 29.11
N PRO A 171 16.92 24.13 30.05
CA PRO A 171 17.15 23.35 31.25
C PRO A 171 15.93 23.45 32.17
N PHE A 172 15.50 22.34 32.74
CA PHE A 172 14.39 22.36 33.69
C PHE A 172 14.68 21.66 35.02
N VAL A 173 15.72 20.80 35.09
CA VAL A 173 16.16 20.15 36.33
C VAL A 173 17.66 19.97 36.32
N GLY A 174 18.32 20.24 37.46
CA GLY A 174 19.76 20.05 37.64
C GLY A 174 20.61 21.25 37.27
N ASN A 175 21.90 21.08 37.34
CA ASN A 175 22.91 22.04 36.95
C ASN A 175 23.98 21.40 36.08
N ARG A 176 24.85 22.20 35.47
CA ARG A 176 25.89 21.69 34.57
C ARG A 176 26.97 20.87 35.26
N GLU A 177 27.13 20.97 36.57
CA GLU A 177 28.17 20.28 37.34
C GLU A 177 27.76 18.87 37.73
N ASP A 178 26.51 18.69 38.18
CA ASP A 178 25.99 17.42 38.72
C ASP A 178 25.16 16.65 37.73
N GLY A 179 24.79 17.26 36.63
CA GLY A 179 23.90 16.71 35.61
C GLY A 179 22.69 17.58 35.37
N GLU A 180 22.40 17.85 34.13
CA GLU A 180 21.35 18.73 33.67
C GLU A 180 20.36 17.99 32.78
N LEU A 181 19.08 18.08 33.10
CA LEU A 181 18.00 17.62 32.28
C LEU A 181 17.45 18.79 31.48
N THR A 182 17.52 18.67 30.13
CA THR A 182 17.06 19.72 29.21
C THR A 182 15.89 19.22 28.38
N PHE A 183 14.94 20.13 28.14
CA PHE A 183 13.88 19.93 27.17
C PHE A 183 14.31 20.54 25.83
N ASP A 184 14.45 19.70 24.82
CA ASP A 184 14.81 20.08 23.46
C ASP A 184 13.55 20.13 22.59
N TYR A 185 13.39 21.21 21.85
CA TYR A 185 12.26 21.41 20.97
C TYR A 185 12.71 22.03 19.64
N GLY A 186 11.91 21.87 18.61
CA GLY A 186 12.23 22.50 17.34
C GLY A 186 11.20 22.26 16.26
N GLY A 187 11.28 23.12 15.27
CA GLY A 187 10.49 23.03 14.05
C GLY A 187 11.37 23.23 12.82
N ASN A 188 11.00 22.65 11.73
CA ASN A 188 11.67 22.90 10.46
C ASN A 188 10.65 22.99 9.33
N PHE A 189 10.98 23.81 8.35
CA PHE A 189 10.19 24.04 7.16
C PHE A 189 11.11 24.05 5.94
N ALA A 190 10.66 23.47 4.85
CA ALA A 190 11.34 23.58 3.56
C ALA A 190 10.35 23.58 2.41
N VAL A 191 10.71 24.25 1.31
CA VAL A 191 9.96 24.21 0.06
C VAL A 191 10.84 23.51 -0.97
N LEU A 192 10.46 22.30 -1.36
CA LEU A 192 11.26 21.45 -2.25
C LEU A 192 10.74 21.55 -3.67
N PHE A 193 11.60 21.91 -4.60
CA PHE A 193 11.37 21.87 -6.05
C PHE A 193 11.97 20.57 -6.58
N GLY A 194 11.17 19.78 -7.24
CA GLY A 194 11.65 18.48 -7.65
C GLY A 194 10.81 17.81 -8.72
N ARG A 195 11.21 16.58 -9.03
CA ARG A 195 10.54 15.74 -9.99
C ARG A 195 9.88 14.56 -9.29
N GLN A 196 8.61 14.39 -9.57
CA GLN A 196 7.84 13.23 -9.15
C GLN A 196 7.64 12.29 -10.32
N ARG A 197 7.92 11.01 -10.12
CA ARG A 197 7.57 9.92 -11.03
C ARG A 197 6.58 9.00 -10.34
N ALA A 198 5.51 8.69 -11.04
CA ALA A 198 4.55 7.67 -10.63
C ALA A 198 4.48 6.61 -11.74
N GLU A 199 4.49 5.35 -11.33
CA GLU A 199 4.39 4.20 -12.18
C GLU A 199 3.34 3.26 -11.59
N VAL A 200 2.40 2.84 -12.40
CA VAL A 200 1.36 1.89 -12.02
C VAL A 200 1.39 0.77 -13.05
N SER A 201 1.60 -0.44 -12.57
CA SER A 201 1.55 -1.66 -13.36
C SER A 201 0.43 -2.54 -12.83
N HIS A 202 -0.39 -3.07 -13.71
CA HIS A 202 -1.38 -4.04 -13.34
C HIS A 202 -1.32 -5.26 -14.24
N ALA A 203 -1.53 -6.42 -13.65
CA ALA A 203 -1.67 -7.69 -14.33
C ALA A 203 -2.94 -8.38 -13.81
N THR A 204 -3.78 -8.82 -14.73
CA THR A 204 -5.00 -9.56 -14.39
C THR A 204 -5.02 -10.88 -15.12
N LYS A 205 -5.55 -11.90 -14.45
CA LYS A 205 -5.77 -13.23 -15.00
C LYS A 205 -7.12 -13.74 -14.56
N SER A 206 -7.94 -14.15 -15.51
CA SER A 206 -9.24 -14.76 -15.24
C SER A 206 -9.26 -16.14 -15.87
N ASN A 207 -9.64 -17.13 -15.08
CA ASN A 207 -9.84 -18.49 -15.57
C ASN A 207 -11.34 -18.77 -15.52
N TYR A 208 -11.86 -19.18 -16.66
CA TYR A 208 -13.23 -19.66 -16.79
C TYR A 208 -13.18 -21.19 -16.93
N HIS A 209 -13.87 -21.89 -16.05
CA HIS A 209 -13.97 -23.31 -16.05
C HIS A 209 -15.42 -23.69 -16.37
N SER A 210 -15.65 -24.40 -17.45
CA SER A 210 -16.96 -24.94 -17.78
C SER A 210 -16.90 -26.45 -17.84
N ILE A 211 -17.84 -27.09 -17.20
CA ILE A 211 -18.03 -28.54 -17.27
C ILE A 211 -19.18 -28.79 -18.20
N TYR A 212 -18.92 -29.44 -19.30
CA TYR A 212 -19.95 -29.90 -20.25
C TYR A 212 -20.34 -31.33 -19.93
N MET A 213 -21.59 -31.52 -19.56
CA MET A 213 -22.16 -32.86 -19.38
C MET A 213 -23.12 -33.15 -20.55
N GLY A 214 -22.62 -33.70 -21.62
CA GLY A 214 -23.43 -34.24 -22.72
C GLY A 214 -23.43 -35.75 -22.67
N TYR A 215 -24.43 -36.38 -23.31
CA TYR A 215 -24.65 -37.85 -23.29
C TYR A 215 -23.47 -38.68 -23.84
N ALA A 216 -22.55 -38.07 -24.58
CA ALA A 216 -21.41 -38.74 -25.18
C ALA A 216 -20.05 -38.08 -24.85
N GLN A 217 -20.02 -36.91 -24.25
CA GLN A 217 -18.78 -36.22 -23.95
C GLN A 217 -18.91 -35.47 -22.63
N GLN A 218 -18.12 -35.89 -21.67
CA GLN A 218 -17.83 -35.10 -20.48
C GLN A 218 -16.48 -34.43 -20.72
N GLY A 219 -16.44 -33.13 -20.61
CA GLY A 219 -15.21 -32.36 -20.80
C GLY A 219 -15.12 -31.17 -19.88
N LEU A 220 -13.95 -30.96 -19.31
CA LEU A 220 -13.59 -29.71 -18.63
C LEU A 220 -12.99 -28.77 -19.67
N HIS A 221 -13.64 -27.69 -19.95
CA HIS A 221 -13.11 -26.65 -20.81
C HIS A 221 -12.58 -25.49 -19.94
N ILE A 222 -11.29 -25.19 -20.05
CA ILE A 222 -10.63 -24.10 -19.33
C ILE A 222 -10.27 -23.01 -20.33
N GLN A 223 -10.80 -21.84 -20.13
CA GLN A 223 -10.43 -20.65 -20.88
C GLN A 223 -9.75 -19.65 -19.98
N THR A 224 -8.52 -19.26 -20.29
CA THR A 224 -7.78 -18.26 -19.55
C THR A 224 -7.71 -16.96 -20.36
N LYS A 225 -8.03 -15.84 -19.73
CA LYS A 225 -7.82 -14.49 -20.26
C LYS A 225 -6.88 -13.75 -19.34
N SER A 226 -5.90 -13.07 -19.92
CA SER A 226 -4.96 -12.23 -19.18
C SER A 226 -4.82 -10.87 -19.84
N ALA A 227 -4.61 -9.86 -19.02
CA ALA A 227 -4.29 -8.51 -19.45
C ALA A 227 -3.17 -7.94 -18.58
N HIS A 228 -2.31 -7.16 -19.19
CA HIS A 228 -1.22 -6.47 -18.51
C HIS A 228 -1.07 -5.07 -19.11
N ALA A 229 -0.90 -4.08 -18.25
CA ALA A 229 -0.58 -2.73 -18.68
C ALA A 229 0.29 -2.01 -17.63
N THR A 230 1.13 -1.10 -18.12
CA THR A 230 1.98 -0.26 -17.28
C THR A 230 1.86 1.19 -17.74
N HIS A 231 1.61 2.08 -16.80
CA HIS A 231 1.52 3.50 -17.02
C HIS A 231 2.56 4.24 -16.18
N THR A 232 3.33 5.09 -16.84
CA THR A 232 4.33 5.93 -16.16
C THR A 232 4.02 7.39 -16.44
N ARG A 233 4.04 8.21 -15.39
CA ARG A 233 3.89 9.65 -15.48
C ARG A 233 4.98 10.34 -14.67
N SER A 234 5.55 11.38 -15.22
CA SER A 234 6.56 12.22 -14.57
C SER A 234 6.16 13.67 -14.66
N ARG A 235 6.32 14.42 -13.57
CA ARG A 235 6.02 15.85 -13.52
C ARG A 235 6.93 16.58 -12.55
N SER A 236 7.18 17.85 -12.79
CA SER A 236 7.78 18.76 -11.82
C SER A 236 6.72 19.17 -10.79
N VAL A 237 7.11 19.18 -9.52
CA VAL A 237 6.22 19.52 -8.42
C VAL A 237 6.97 20.36 -7.37
N VAL A 238 6.21 21.15 -6.64
CA VAL A 238 6.67 21.86 -5.45
C VAL A 238 6.04 21.16 -4.24
N VAL A 239 6.87 20.77 -3.28
CA VAL A 239 6.43 20.03 -2.08
C VAL A 239 6.84 20.79 -0.84
N PRO A 240 5.90 21.33 -0.04
CA PRO A 240 6.20 21.81 1.29
C PRO A 240 6.55 20.63 2.21
N ASN A 241 7.59 20.80 3.00
CA ASN A 241 8.03 19.82 3.98
C ASN A 241 8.12 20.49 5.34
N VAL A 242 7.35 19.98 6.30
CA VAL A 242 7.27 20.52 7.67
C VAL A 242 7.62 19.41 8.64
N GLY A 243 8.37 19.73 9.67
CA GLY A 243 8.70 18.81 10.74
C GLY A 243 8.75 19.53 12.08
N ALA A 244 8.39 18.80 13.13
CA ALA A 244 8.54 19.25 14.51
C ALA A 244 9.25 18.15 15.31
N MET A 245 9.95 18.52 16.37
CA MET A 245 10.57 17.61 17.31
C MET A 245 10.39 18.13 18.74
N ALA A 246 10.25 17.19 19.66
CA ALA A 246 10.33 17.43 21.09
C ALA A 246 11.08 16.26 21.71
N GLY A 247 11.94 16.52 22.67
CA GLY A 247 12.75 15.49 23.32
C GLY A 247 13.26 15.95 24.66
N VAL A 248 13.85 15.02 25.40
CA VAL A 248 14.49 15.27 26.68
C VAL A 248 15.91 14.75 26.57
N THR A 249 16.88 15.57 26.92
CA THR A 249 18.31 15.23 26.93
C THR A 249 18.85 15.35 28.34
N TYR A 250 19.53 14.32 28.80
CA TYR A 250 20.30 14.38 30.05
C TYR A 250 21.78 14.56 29.73
N ARG A 251 22.37 15.61 30.27
CA ARG A 251 23.79 15.94 30.07
C ARG A 251 24.54 15.73 31.37
N ILE A 252 25.57 14.93 31.32
CA ILE A 252 26.53 14.74 32.39
C ILE A 252 27.83 15.39 31.97
N GLN A 253 28.31 16.35 32.69
CA GLN A 253 29.60 16.96 32.48
C GLN A 253 30.60 16.26 33.43
N ASN A 254 31.62 15.60 32.89
CA ASN A 254 32.68 14.86 33.57
C ASN A 254 32.36 13.46 34.08
N VAL A 255 32.37 12.51 33.14
CA VAL A 255 32.96 11.20 33.46
C VAL A 255 34.47 11.37 33.22
N LYS A 256 35.23 11.60 34.31
CA LYS A 256 36.69 11.46 34.29
C LYS A 256 37.08 10.02 34.26
#